data_12bf5e994207c6532fe720474563a782
#
_entry.id   12bf5e994207c6532fe720474563a782
#
_cell.length_a   1.000
_cell.length_b   1.000
_cell.length_c   1.000
_cell.angle_alpha   90.00
_cell.angle_beta   90.00
_cell.angle_gamma   90.00
#
_symmetry.space_group_name_H-M   'P 1'
#
loop_
_entity.id
_entity.type
_entity.pdbx_description
1 polymer ?
#
loop_
_entity_poly.entity_id
_entity_poly.type
_entity_poly.pdbx_seq_one_letter_code
_entity_poly.pdbx_strand_id
1 'polypeptide(L)'
;MGVRNFKVKGIGVMISEFFCYILVAARFCRRLAAAKLITFALVAVTVSPIVLKKTQSSSAAKRPVLMVLGDSLVAGHGLPQGEAFPDILGQMLSNEGIDVRIINAGVSGDTTAGGLARLDWSLADNPDAVIIVLGGNDLLRGLNPSASYANLDKIIERLKARNIDVLLAGMQAPRNLGSDYADEFDAIYKKLVTRHKISFYPFFLDGVALQPLMNLADGMHPNQAGVRHIAVKMLPKVKALLAKKTQ
;
A
#
# COMPACT_ATOMS: atom_id res chain seq x y z
N MET A 1 -15.69 -43.89 35.51
CA MET A 1 -14.77 -45.00 35.22
C MET A 1 -13.93 -44.54 34.03
N GLY A 2 -12.68 -44.29 34.08
CA GLY A 2 -11.48 -44.59 34.77
C GLY A 2 -10.47 -43.51 34.49
N VAL A 3 -9.93 -42.94 35.53
CA VAL A 3 -8.84 -41.98 35.53
C VAL A 3 -7.53 -42.73 35.28
N ARG A 4 -6.76 -42.35 34.27
CA ARG A 4 -5.36 -42.82 34.10
C ARG A 4 -4.39 -41.76 34.55
N ASN A 5 -3.75 -42.04 35.68
CA ASN A 5 -2.60 -41.34 36.21
C ASN A 5 -1.38 -41.50 35.29
N PHE A 6 -0.79 -40.37 34.87
CA PHE A 6 0.57 -40.35 34.28
C PHE A 6 1.58 -39.90 35.35
N LYS A 7 2.46 -40.82 35.69
CA LYS A 7 3.55 -40.68 36.66
C LYS A 7 4.75 -40.04 35.98
N VAL A 8 5.15 -38.84 36.44
CA VAL A 8 6.39 -38.20 36.04
C VAL A 8 7.56 -38.83 36.78
N LYS A 9 8.49 -39.50 36.10
CA LYS A 9 9.81 -39.90 36.59
C LYS A 9 10.87 -39.24 35.75
N GLY A 10 11.82 -38.54 36.37
CA GLY A 10 13.05 -38.20 35.67
C GLY A 10 13.64 -36.82 35.92
N ILE A 11 13.71 -36.32 37.15
CA ILE A 11 14.55 -35.20 37.51
C ILE A 11 15.35 -35.60 38.74
N GLY A 12 16.40 -36.34 38.55
CA GLY A 12 17.19 -36.85 39.68
C GLY A 12 18.65 -37.23 39.34
N VAL A 13 19.10 -37.14 38.12
CA VAL A 13 20.41 -37.67 37.72
C VAL A 13 21.41 -36.61 37.23
N MET A 14 20.98 -35.33 37.10
CA MET A 14 21.89 -34.29 36.54
C MET A 14 22.63 -33.41 37.57
N ILE A 15 22.53 -33.67 38.86
CA ILE A 15 23.20 -32.87 39.90
C ILE A 15 24.48 -33.53 40.46
N SER A 16 24.68 -34.82 40.17
CA SER A 16 25.85 -35.57 40.73
C SER A 16 27.15 -35.43 39.95
N GLU A 17 27.11 -35.02 38.68
CA GLU A 17 28.36 -34.96 37.88
C GLU A 17 29.05 -33.58 37.89
N PHE A 18 28.40 -32.54 38.36
CA PHE A 18 29.02 -31.19 38.39
C PHE A 18 29.90 -30.95 39.62
N PHE A 19 29.82 -31.79 40.67
CA PHE A 19 30.62 -31.61 41.89
C PHE A 19 32.00 -32.31 41.83
N CYS A 20 32.26 -33.19 40.87
CA CYS A 20 33.50 -33.92 40.75
C CYS A 20 34.60 -33.15 39.99
N TYR A 21 34.27 -32.14 39.19
CA TYR A 21 35.23 -31.39 38.39
C TYR A 21 35.89 -30.22 39.14
N ILE A 22 35.32 -29.76 40.25
CA ILE A 22 35.88 -28.62 41.03
C ILE A 22 36.96 -29.06 42.00
N LEU A 23 37.03 -30.31 42.41
CA LEU A 23 38.03 -30.79 43.38
C LEU A 23 39.35 -31.26 42.78
N VAL A 24 39.46 -31.43 41.47
CA VAL A 24 40.70 -31.83 40.80
C VAL A 24 41.56 -30.61 40.41
N ALA A 25 40.94 -29.43 40.18
CA ALA A 25 41.67 -28.21 39.78
C ALA A 25 42.42 -27.52 40.94
N ALA A 26 42.09 -27.81 42.21
CA ALA A 26 42.66 -27.15 43.36
C ALA A 26 43.97 -27.79 43.87
N ARG A 27 44.40 -28.96 43.33
CA ARG A 27 45.66 -29.68 43.78
C ARG A 27 46.82 -29.47 42.86
N PHE A 28 46.70 -28.77 41.71
CA PHE A 28 47.86 -28.61 40.77
C PHE A 28 48.53 -27.25 40.85
N CYS A 29 48.08 -26.33 41.70
CA CYS A 29 48.62 -24.96 41.78
C CYS A 29 49.56 -24.72 42.96
N ARG A 30 50.15 -25.77 43.58
CA ARG A 30 51.04 -25.64 44.77
C ARG A 30 52.49 -26.20 44.64
N ARG A 31 52.99 -26.34 43.44
CA ARG A 31 54.42 -26.65 43.26
C ARG A 31 54.95 -25.98 42.00
N LEU A 32 55.37 -24.73 42.10
CA LEU A 32 56.43 -24.12 41.28
C LEU A 32 56.60 -22.66 41.71
N ALA A 33 57.08 -22.51 42.94
CA ALA A 33 57.73 -21.28 43.33
C ALA A 33 59.18 -21.61 43.42
N ALA A 34 59.99 -21.33 42.42
CA ALA A 34 61.41 -20.97 42.50
C ALA A 34 62.02 -20.84 41.10
N ALA A 35 62.62 -19.72 40.91
CA ALA A 35 63.73 -19.48 39.98
C ALA A 35 63.39 -18.83 38.61
N LYS A 36 63.90 -17.63 38.60
CA LYS A 36 64.66 -16.91 37.57
C LYS A 36 63.93 -15.80 36.80
N LEU A 37 64.29 -14.58 37.22
CA LEU A 37 64.45 -13.39 36.39
C LEU A 37 64.82 -13.74 34.97
N ILE A 38 64.23 -13.20 33.99
CA ILE A 38 64.84 -12.69 32.76
C ILE A 38 63.74 -11.88 31.94
N THR A 39 64.14 -10.65 31.68
CA THR A 39 63.79 -9.77 30.57
C THR A 39 62.33 -9.40 30.34
N PHE A 40 62.04 -8.14 30.69
CA PHE A 40 60.97 -7.31 30.17
C PHE A 40 61.16 -7.09 28.65
N ALA A 41 60.43 -7.79 27.83
CA ALA A 41 60.21 -7.41 26.43
C ALA A 41 58.87 -6.73 26.35
N LEU A 42 58.89 -5.41 26.17
CA LEU A 42 57.71 -4.57 25.91
C LEU A 42 57.13 -4.96 24.54
N VAL A 43 56.16 -5.84 24.52
CA VAL A 43 55.32 -6.01 23.33
C VAL A 43 54.18 -4.99 23.43
N ALA A 44 54.37 -3.88 22.75
CA ALA A 44 53.29 -2.93 22.50
C ALA A 44 52.25 -3.58 21.59
N VAL A 45 51.24 -4.17 22.20
CA VAL A 45 50.02 -4.58 21.44
C VAL A 45 49.33 -3.32 21.04
N THR A 46 49.52 -2.90 19.80
CA THR A 46 48.72 -1.86 19.17
C THR A 46 47.31 -2.39 19.03
N VAL A 47 46.46 -2.02 19.98
CA VAL A 47 45.02 -2.24 19.88
C VAL A 47 44.51 -1.29 18.79
N SER A 48 44.48 -1.78 17.56
CA SER A 48 43.74 -1.08 16.48
C SER A 48 42.27 -0.97 16.89
N PRO A 49 41.69 0.22 16.92
CA PRO A 49 40.26 0.35 17.15
C PRO A 49 39.56 -0.37 15.99
N ILE A 50 39.01 -1.54 16.27
CA ILE A 50 38.01 -2.15 15.37
C ILE A 50 36.84 -1.16 15.33
N VAL A 51 36.84 -0.34 14.28
CA VAL A 51 35.68 0.47 13.94
C VAL A 51 34.54 -0.53 13.66
N LEU A 52 33.74 -0.80 14.68
CA LEU A 52 32.45 -1.47 14.47
C LEU A 52 31.67 -0.58 13.51
N LYS A 53 31.77 -0.87 12.22
CA LYS A 53 30.87 -0.35 11.21
C LYS A 53 29.49 -0.83 11.65
N LYS A 54 28.75 0.08 12.30
CA LYS A 54 27.35 -0.12 12.65
C LYS A 54 26.66 -0.45 11.33
N THR A 55 26.46 -1.73 11.06
CA THR A 55 25.65 -2.18 9.95
C THR A 55 24.27 -1.60 10.24
N GLN A 56 23.96 -0.43 9.65
CA GLN A 56 22.60 0.06 9.61
C GLN A 56 21.83 -1.05 8.88
N SER A 57 21.10 -1.84 9.65
CA SER A 57 20.06 -2.68 9.14
C SER A 57 19.13 -1.70 8.39
N SER A 58 19.28 -1.66 7.08
CA SER A 58 18.31 -1.05 6.21
C SER A 58 17.01 -1.82 6.48
N SER A 59 16.16 -1.28 7.34
CA SER A 59 14.77 -1.69 7.41
C SER A 59 14.29 -1.57 5.97
N ALA A 60 14.06 -2.70 5.30
CA ALA A 60 13.53 -2.71 3.96
C ALA A 60 12.25 -1.85 4.03
N ALA A 61 12.29 -0.68 3.41
CA ALA A 61 11.16 0.24 3.43
C ALA A 61 9.94 -0.54 2.94
N LYS A 62 8.90 -0.60 3.75
CA LYS A 62 7.67 -1.33 3.42
C LYS A 62 7.19 -0.84 2.05
N ARG A 63 7.07 -1.76 1.10
CA ARG A 63 6.52 -1.47 -0.23
C ARG A 63 5.12 -0.85 -0.09
N PRO A 64 4.90 0.39 -0.53
CA PRO A 64 3.60 1.04 -0.40
C PRO A 64 2.53 0.29 -1.21
N VAL A 65 1.29 0.37 -0.74
CA VAL A 65 0.13 -0.25 -1.35
C VAL A 65 -0.81 0.84 -1.86
N LEU A 66 -1.03 0.88 -3.16
CA LEU A 66 -1.97 1.79 -3.82
C LEU A 66 -3.19 1.00 -4.29
N MET A 67 -4.37 1.33 -3.80
CA MET A 67 -5.61 0.77 -4.31
C MET A 67 -6.28 1.74 -5.29
N VAL A 68 -6.83 1.21 -6.37
CA VAL A 68 -7.71 1.97 -7.28
C VAL A 68 -9.13 1.45 -7.11
N LEU A 69 -9.96 2.24 -6.43
CA LEU A 69 -11.39 1.96 -6.20
C LEU A 69 -12.21 2.57 -7.32
N GLY A 70 -12.98 1.76 -8.05
CA GLY A 70 -13.76 2.28 -9.16
C GLY A 70 -14.75 1.29 -9.76
N ASP A 71 -15.24 1.65 -10.90
CA ASP A 71 -16.21 0.88 -11.68
C ASP A 71 -15.55 0.12 -12.86
N SER A 72 -16.24 -0.02 -13.99
CA SER A 72 -15.76 -0.65 -15.20
C SER A 72 -14.51 0.02 -15.79
N LEU A 73 -14.33 1.32 -15.59
CA LEU A 73 -13.16 2.08 -16.04
C LEU A 73 -11.88 1.64 -15.32
N VAL A 74 -12.02 1.17 -14.10
CA VAL A 74 -10.91 0.62 -13.29
C VAL A 74 -10.77 -0.89 -13.47
N ALA A 75 -11.90 -1.61 -13.53
CA ALA A 75 -11.92 -3.06 -13.73
C ALA A 75 -11.25 -3.49 -15.05
N GLY A 76 -11.19 -2.61 -16.05
CA GLY A 76 -10.66 -2.93 -17.39
C GLY A 76 -11.69 -3.62 -18.27
N HIS A 77 -12.95 -3.17 -18.24
CA HIS A 77 -14.02 -3.73 -19.06
C HIS A 77 -13.64 -3.77 -20.54
N GLY A 78 -13.78 -4.94 -21.15
CA GLY A 78 -13.49 -5.16 -22.58
C GLY A 78 -12.02 -5.15 -22.98
N LEU A 79 -11.10 -5.04 -22.00
CA LEU A 79 -9.65 -5.07 -22.23
C LEU A 79 -9.07 -6.47 -21.95
N PRO A 80 -7.97 -6.84 -22.60
CA PRO A 80 -7.18 -7.99 -22.22
C PRO A 80 -6.68 -7.91 -20.78
N GLN A 81 -6.41 -9.06 -20.18
CA GLN A 81 -5.81 -9.13 -18.84
C GLN A 81 -4.46 -8.40 -18.80
N GLY A 82 -4.23 -7.60 -17.76
CA GLY A 82 -3.01 -6.83 -17.58
C GLY A 82 -2.99 -5.48 -18.31
N GLU A 83 -4.12 -5.06 -18.91
CA GLU A 83 -4.25 -3.80 -19.65
C GLU A 83 -5.25 -2.83 -19.04
N ALA A 84 -5.80 -3.15 -17.87
CA ALA A 84 -6.62 -2.23 -17.13
C ALA A 84 -5.79 -1.01 -16.62
N PHE A 85 -6.45 0.09 -16.31
CA PHE A 85 -5.78 1.30 -15.83
C PHE A 85 -4.81 1.06 -14.66
N PRO A 86 -5.16 0.28 -13.62
CA PRO A 86 -4.23 -0.03 -12.53
C PRO A 86 -2.98 -0.78 -13.01
N ASP A 87 -3.12 -1.69 -13.98
CA ASP A 87 -1.99 -2.47 -14.51
C ASP A 87 -1.00 -1.59 -15.27
N ILE A 88 -1.52 -0.75 -16.19
CA ILE A 88 -0.71 0.19 -16.98
C ILE A 88 -0.04 1.21 -16.07
N LEU A 89 -0.75 1.74 -15.07
CA LEU A 89 -0.18 2.65 -14.08
C LEU A 89 0.97 1.99 -13.31
N GLY A 90 0.79 0.72 -12.89
CA GLY A 90 1.82 -0.07 -12.21
C GLY A 90 3.07 -0.27 -13.04
N GLN A 91 2.91 -0.61 -14.32
CA GLN A 91 4.01 -0.73 -15.26
C GLN A 91 4.79 0.59 -15.40
N MET A 92 4.07 1.73 -15.53
CA MET A 92 4.70 3.05 -15.65
C MET A 92 5.48 3.44 -14.40
N LEU A 93 4.92 3.22 -13.20
CA LEU A 93 5.60 3.47 -11.93
C LEU A 93 6.86 2.61 -11.77
N SER A 94 6.76 1.32 -12.11
CA SER A 94 7.90 0.39 -12.09
C SER A 94 9.01 0.81 -13.05
N ASN A 95 8.66 1.28 -14.26
CA ASN A 95 9.63 1.78 -15.24
C ASN A 95 10.38 3.04 -14.75
N GLU A 96 9.77 3.80 -13.85
CA GLU A 96 10.42 4.95 -13.19
C GLU A 96 11.10 4.57 -11.85
N GLY A 97 11.23 3.26 -11.55
CA GLY A 97 11.88 2.77 -10.33
C GLY A 97 11.07 2.93 -9.05
N ILE A 98 9.76 3.20 -9.16
CA ILE A 98 8.85 3.33 -8.02
C ILE A 98 8.24 1.96 -7.74
N ASP A 99 8.72 1.29 -6.69
CA ASP A 99 8.19 -0.01 -6.26
C ASP A 99 6.93 0.19 -5.42
N VAL A 100 5.76 -0.12 -6.00
CA VAL A 100 4.45 -0.02 -5.36
C VAL A 100 3.61 -1.24 -5.69
N ARG A 101 2.87 -1.78 -4.72
CA ARG A 101 1.84 -2.80 -4.97
C ARG A 101 0.55 -2.11 -5.35
N ILE A 102 0.03 -2.36 -6.55
CA ILE A 102 -1.26 -1.82 -6.98
C ILE A 102 -2.34 -2.88 -6.82
N ILE A 103 -3.49 -2.45 -6.31
CA ILE A 103 -4.71 -3.26 -6.17
C ILE A 103 -5.76 -2.68 -7.10
N ASN A 104 -6.23 -3.50 -8.03
CA ASN A 104 -7.41 -3.20 -8.82
C ASN A 104 -8.66 -3.56 -8.00
N ALA A 105 -9.36 -2.54 -7.51
CA ALA A 105 -10.64 -2.65 -6.82
C ALA A 105 -11.77 -2.06 -7.68
N GLY A 106 -11.74 -2.31 -8.98
CA GLY A 106 -12.81 -1.98 -9.93
C GLY A 106 -13.89 -3.06 -9.95
N VAL A 107 -15.16 -2.64 -9.97
CA VAL A 107 -16.31 -3.52 -10.17
C VAL A 107 -17.24 -2.90 -11.21
N SER A 108 -17.35 -3.56 -12.38
CA SER A 108 -18.16 -3.05 -13.49
C SER A 108 -19.60 -2.81 -13.06
N GLY A 109 -20.13 -1.63 -13.41
CA GLY A 109 -21.48 -1.22 -13.05
C GLY A 109 -21.63 -0.57 -11.67
N ASP A 110 -20.58 -0.48 -10.88
CA ASP A 110 -20.65 0.16 -9.56
C ASP A 110 -21.01 1.64 -9.65
N THR A 111 -21.94 2.02 -8.81
CA THR A 111 -22.25 3.41 -8.48
C THR A 111 -21.43 3.85 -7.27
N THR A 112 -21.51 5.12 -6.90
CA THR A 112 -20.94 5.61 -5.64
C THR A 112 -21.49 4.86 -4.43
N ALA A 113 -22.78 4.46 -4.46
CA ALA A 113 -23.40 3.64 -3.42
C ALA A 113 -22.81 2.22 -3.38
N GLY A 114 -22.59 1.58 -4.54
CA GLY A 114 -21.94 0.27 -4.63
C GLY A 114 -20.51 0.29 -4.08
N GLY A 115 -19.72 1.28 -4.51
CA GLY A 115 -18.37 1.48 -3.99
C GLY A 115 -18.33 1.70 -2.47
N LEU A 116 -19.27 2.47 -1.92
CA LEU A 116 -19.40 2.68 -0.47
C LEU A 116 -19.78 1.39 0.27
N ALA A 117 -20.69 0.60 -0.27
CA ALA A 117 -21.16 -0.63 0.36
C ALA A 117 -20.06 -1.68 0.52
N ARG A 118 -19.13 -1.77 -0.47
CA ARG A 118 -18.02 -2.73 -0.46
C ARG A 118 -16.69 -2.16 0.06
N LEU A 119 -16.67 -0.91 0.50
CA LEU A 119 -15.43 -0.23 0.87
C LEU A 119 -14.63 -1.00 1.92
N ASP A 120 -15.27 -1.42 3.01
CA ASP A 120 -14.57 -2.10 4.11
C ASP A 120 -13.95 -3.44 3.67
N TRP A 121 -14.64 -4.18 2.82
CA TRP A 121 -14.09 -5.39 2.19
C TRP A 121 -12.90 -5.06 1.28
N SER A 122 -13.00 -4.02 0.46
CA SER A 122 -11.91 -3.59 -0.44
C SER A 122 -10.65 -3.16 0.34
N LEU A 123 -10.81 -2.67 1.57
CA LEU A 123 -9.72 -2.21 2.43
C LEU A 123 -9.00 -3.33 3.20
N ALA A 124 -9.36 -4.60 3.00
CA ALA A 124 -8.73 -5.74 3.69
C ALA A 124 -7.21 -5.83 3.47
N ASP A 125 -6.73 -5.38 2.32
CA ASP A 125 -5.30 -5.31 1.98
C ASP A 125 -4.53 -4.14 2.62
N ASN A 126 -5.18 -3.31 3.44
CA ASN A 126 -4.61 -2.15 4.14
C ASN A 126 -3.80 -1.23 3.21
N PRO A 127 -4.43 -0.59 2.20
CA PRO A 127 -3.74 0.30 1.30
C PRO A 127 -3.23 1.55 2.04
N ASP A 128 -2.06 2.04 1.60
CA ASP A 128 -1.48 3.29 2.10
C ASP A 128 -2.10 4.51 1.41
N ALA A 129 -2.56 4.33 0.16
CA ALA A 129 -3.24 5.37 -0.63
C ALA A 129 -4.34 4.76 -1.51
N VAL A 130 -5.36 5.56 -1.83
CA VAL A 130 -6.50 5.16 -2.68
C VAL A 130 -6.75 6.21 -3.75
N ILE A 131 -6.87 5.76 -5.00
CA ILE A 131 -7.45 6.53 -6.10
C ILE A 131 -8.92 6.16 -6.19
N ILE A 132 -9.82 7.14 -6.14
CA ILE A 132 -11.26 6.94 -6.29
C ILE A 132 -11.68 7.36 -7.70
N VAL A 133 -12.28 6.42 -8.45
CA VAL A 133 -12.80 6.61 -9.81
C VAL A 133 -14.25 6.09 -9.82
N LEU A 134 -15.17 6.88 -9.31
CA LEU A 134 -16.59 6.52 -9.18
C LEU A 134 -17.48 7.70 -9.55
N GLY A 135 -18.71 7.41 -9.94
CA GLY A 135 -19.75 8.36 -10.30
C GLY A 135 -20.18 8.28 -11.77
N GLY A 136 -19.42 7.59 -12.62
CA GLY A 136 -19.82 7.38 -14.01
C GLY A 136 -21.16 6.66 -14.13
N ASN A 137 -21.38 5.60 -13.36
CA ASN A 137 -22.66 4.88 -13.35
C ASN A 137 -23.80 5.65 -12.69
N ASP A 138 -23.51 6.50 -11.71
CA ASP A 138 -24.51 7.42 -11.13
C ASP A 138 -25.04 8.36 -12.21
N LEU A 139 -24.12 8.93 -12.99
CA LEU A 139 -24.42 9.81 -14.11
C LEU A 139 -25.25 9.10 -15.19
N LEU A 140 -24.81 7.92 -15.65
CA LEU A 140 -25.49 7.14 -16.68
C LEU A 140 -26.91 6.73 -16.29
N ARG A 141 -27.17 6.58 -15.00
CA ARG A 141 -28.49 6.21 -14.45
C ARG A 141 -29.31 7.41 -14.01
N GLY A 142 -28.80 8.63 -14.20
CA GLY A 142 -29.51 9.86 -13.79
C GLY A 142 -29.76 9.91 -12.28
N LEU A 143 -28.86 9.35 -11.45
CA LEU A 143 -29.03 9.38 -10.00
C LEU A 143 -28.86 10.78 -9.46
N ASN A 144 -29.51 11.07 -8.34
CA ASN A 144 -29.45 12.38 -7.72
C ASN A 144 -27.99 12.74 -7.33
N PRO A 145 -27.44 13.88 -7.83
CA PRO A 145 -26.08 14.31 -7.53
C PRO A 145 -25.79 14.46 -6.03
N SER A 146 -26.78 14.86 -5.22
CA SER A 146 -26.60 14.98 -3.78
C SER A 146 -26.40 13.61 -3.10
N ALA A 147 -26.98 12.53 -3.63
CA ALA A 147 -26.74 11.17 -3.14
C ALA A 147 -25.34 10.69 -3.50
N SER A 148 -24.87 10.96 -4.73
CA SER A 148 -23.51 10.65 -5.16
C SER A 148 -22.47 11.42 -4.32
N TYR A 149 -22.73 12.70 -4.05
CA TYR A 149 -21.90 13.50 -3.12
C TYR A 149 -21.81 12.84 -1.75
N ALA A 150 -22.97 12.49 -1.14
CA ALA A 150 -23.00 11.92 0.20
C ALA A 150 -22.28 10.57 0.30
N ASN A 151 -22.35 9.74 -0.75
CA ASN A 151 -21.64 8.46 -0.80
C ASN A 151 -20.13 8.67 -0.90
N LEU A 152 -19.66 9.53 -1.80
CA LEU A 152 -18.24 9.86 -1.96
C LEU A 152 -17.68 10.53 -0.71
N ASP A 153 -18.44 11.41 -0.06
CA ASP A 153 -18.08 12.06 1.20
C ASP A 153 -17.79 11.01 2.29
N LYS A 154 -18.71 10.05 2.47
CA LYS A 154 -18.53 8.93 3.43
C LYS A 154 -17.35 8.03 3.08
N ILE A 155 -17.11 7.74 1.79
CA ILE A 155 -15.93 6.98 1.36
C ILE A 155 -14.66 7.72 1.80
N ILE A 156 -14.54 9.00 1.48
CA ILE A 156 -13.36 9.81 1.82
C ILE A 156 -13.18 9.93 3.32
N GLU A 157 -14.26 10.16 4.09
CA GLU A 157 -14.21 10.20 5.56
C GLU A 157 -13.66 8.90 6.16
N ARG A 158 -14.14 7.72 5.70
CA ARG A 158 -13.67 6.42 6.17
C ARG A 158 -12.21 6.16 5.82
N LEU A 159 -11.74 6.55 4.63
CA LEU A 159 -10.35 6.45 4.23
C LEU A 159 -9.45 7.32 5.11
N LYS A 160 -9.84 8.58 5.31
CA LYS A 160 -9.08 9.53 6.17
C LYS A 160 -9.03 9.10 7.62
N ALA A 161 -10.11 8.54 8.17
CA ALA A 161 -10.14 7.99 9.52
C ALA A 161 -9.13 6.84 9.72
N ARG A 162 -8.72 6.17 8.62
CA ARG A 162 -7.68 5.13 8.61
C ARG A 162 -6.29 5.66 8.20
N ASN A 163 -6.11 6.98 8.10
CA ASN A 163 -4.88 7.63 7.63
C ASN A 163 -4.45 7.19 6.21
N ILE A 164 -5.42 6.91 5.34
CA ILE A 164 -5.20 6.54 3.94
C ILE A 164 -5.25 7.81 3.10
N ASP A 165 -4.22 8.05 2.29
CA ASP A 165 -4.19 9.18 1.38
C ASP A 165 -5.12 8.99 0.20
N VAL A 166 -5.79 10.07 -0.24
CA VAL A 166 -6.82 10.00 -1.28
C VAL A 166 -6.46 10.88 -2.47
N LEU A 167 -6.57 10.30 -3.67
CA LEU A 167 -6.66 11.02 -4.93
C LEU A 167 -8.07 10.80 -5.50
N LEU A 168 -8.88 11.85 -5.55
CA LEU A 168 -10.20 11.79 -6.17
C LEU A 168 -10.08 12.14 -7.65
N ALA A 169 -10.51 11.22 -8.53
CA ALA A 169 -10.66 11.47 -9.96
C ALA A 169 -12.10 11.84 -10.27
N GLY A 170 -12.29 13.02 -10.86
CA GLY A 170 -13.61 13.54 -11.18
C GLY A 170 -14.22 12.91 -12.43
N MET A 171 -15.54 13.02 -12.52
CA MET A 171 -16.33 12.77 -13.72
C MET A 171 -17.01 14.07 -14.16
N GLN A 172 -17.37 14.16 -15.44
CA GLN A 172 -18.10 15.30 -16.00
C GLN A 172 -19.39 14.85 -16.67
N ALA A 173 -20.45 15.57 -16.41
CA ALA A 173 -21.76 15.30 -16.99
C ALA A 173 -21.88 15.88 -18.40
N PRO A 174 -22.35 15.10 -19.40
CA PRO A 174 -22.71 15.63 -20.69
C PRO A 174 -23.87 16.67 -20.56
N ARG A 175 -23.75 17.76 -21.28
CA ARG A 175 -24.71 18.87 -21.19
C ARG A 175 -26.12 18.53 -21.71
N ASN A 176 -26.26 17.47 -22.49
CA ASN A 176 -27.58 16.97 -22.95
C ASN A 176 -28.46 16.36 -21.84
N LEU A 177 -27.90 16.17 -20.63
CA LEU A 177 -28.70 15.76 -19.46
C LEU A 177 -29.40 16.92 -18.75
N GLY A 178 -29.30 18.13 -19.29
CA GLY A 178 -29.79 19.38 -18.69
C GLY A 178 -28.68 20.11 -17.92
N SER A 179 -28.67 21.45 -18.06
CA SER A 179 -27.62 22.30 -17.46
C SER A 179 -27.57 22.16 -15.94
N ASP A 180 -28.74 22.22 -15.30
CA ASP A 180 -28.84 22.20 -13.83
C ASP A 180 -28.29 20.91 -13.24
N TYR A 181 -28.65 19.74 -13.81
CA TYR A 181 -28.14 18.46 -13.40
C TYR A 181 -26.63 18.36 -13.64
N ALA A 182 -26.17 18.79 -14.80
CA ALA A 182 -24.75 18.72 -15.14
C ALA A 182 -23.90 19.62 -14.23
N ASP A 183 -24.34 20.83 -13.93
CA ASP A 183 -23.65 21.75 -13.05
C ASP A 183 -23.62 21.24 -11.61
N GLU A 184 -24.74 20.68 -11.12
CA GLU A 184 -24.79 20.07 -9.80
C GLU A 184 -23.84 18.87 -9.69
N PHE A 185 -23.85 17.97 -10.70
CA PHE A 185 -22.99 16.79 -10.74
C PHE A 185 -21.51 17.18 -10.82
N ASP A 186 -21.13 18.07 -11.70
CA ASP A 186 -19.74 18.52 -11.87
C ASP A 186 -19.20 19.20 -10.60
N ALA A 187 -20.06 19.85 -9.83
CA ALA A 187 -19.69 20.51 -8.58
C ALA A 187 -19.34 19.53 -7.46
N ILE A 188 -19.81 18.25 -7.50
CA ILE A 188 -19.58 17.24 -6.45
C ILE A 188 -18.10 17.14 -6.10
N TYR A 189 -17.27 16.90 -7.11
CA TYR A 189 -15.84 16.60 -6.90
C TYR A 189 -15.08 17.80 -6.33
N LYS A 190 -15.34 19.00 -6.83
CA LYS A 190 -14.71 20.24 -6.32
C LYS A 190 -15.11 20.52 -4.87
N LYS A 191 -16.39 20.34 -4.52
CA LYS A 191 -16.89 20.48 -3.14
C LYS A 191 -16.19 19.51 -2.20
N LEU A 192 -16.06 18.24 -2.59
CA LEU A 192 -15.38 17.20 -1.78
C LEU A 192 -13.90 17.50 -1.61
N VAL A 193 -13.21 17.89 -2.66
CA VAL A 193 -11.78 18.26 -2.61
C VAL A 193 -11.54 19.41 -1.65
N THR A 194 -12.37 20.46 -1.73
CA THR A 194 -12.28 21.62 -0.83
C THR A 194 -12.55 21.24 0.62
N ARG A 195 -13.62 20.44 0.86
CA ARG A 195 -14.00 19.99 2.21
C ARG A 195 -12.93 19.15 2.86
N HIS A 196 -12.39 18.16 2.12
CA HIS A 196 -11.47 17.17 2.69
C HIS A 196 -9.98 17.50 2.51
N LYS A 197 -9.64 18.52 1.72
CA LYS A 197 -8.25 18.94 1.38
C LYS A 197 -7.43 17.77 0.83
N ILE A 198 -8.01 17.01 -0.11
CA ILE A 198 -7.41 15.84 -0.75
C ILE A 198 -6.83 16.17 -2.13
N SER A 199 -6.04 15.24 -2.69
CA SER A 199 -5.52 15.36 -4.04
C SER A 199 -6.66 15.19 -5.07
N PHE A 200 -6.56 15.90 -6.19
CA PHE A 200 -7.61 15.95 -7.21
C PHE A 200 -7.07 15.79 -8.63
N TYR A 201 -7.74 14.95 -9.41
CA TYR A 201 -7.61 14.88 -10.86
C TYR A 201 -8.98 15.26 -11.48
N PRO A 202 -9.09 16.38 -12.21
CA PRO A 202 -10.39 17.00 -12.51
C PRO A 202 -11.35 16.16 -13.33
N PHE A 203 -10.83 15.39 -14.32
CA PHE A 203 -11.66 14.56 -15.18
C PHE A 203 -10.89 13.30 -15.59
N PHE A 204 -11.35 12.14 -15.13
CA PHE A 204 -10.68 10.86 -15.37
C PHE A 204 -10.49 10.56 -16.86
N LEU A 205 -11.52 10.85 -17.69
CA LEU A 205 -11.54 10.60 -19.13
C LEU A 205 -11.03 11.77 -19.96
N ASP A 206 -10.25 12.70 -19.38
CA ASP A 206 -9.72 13.86 -20.11
C ASP A 206 -8.86 13.46 -21.31
N GLY A 207 -9.27 13.91 -22.52
CA GLY A 207 -8.65 13.56 -23.81
C GLY A 207 -9.05 12.17 -24.36
N VAL A 208 -9.97 11.46 -23.68
CA VAL A 208 -10.44 10.14 -24.08
C VAL A 208 -11.96 10.14 -24.36
N ALA A 209 -12.72 10.82 -23.50
CA ALA A 209 -14.17 10.89 -23.68
C ALA A 209 -14.53 11.40 -25.09
N LEU A 210 -15.47 10.72 -25.74
CA LEU A 210 -15.97 11.04 -27.10
C LEU A 210 -14.89 10.98 -28.21
N GLN A 211 -13.76 10.36 -27.96
CA GLN A 211 -12.72 10.14 -28.98
C GLN A 211 -12.81 8.71 -29.52
N PRO A 212 -13.31 8.46 -30.74
CA PRO A 212 -13.52 7.09 -31.26
C PRO A 212 -12.26 6.24 -31.25
N LEU A 213 -11.08 6.84 -31.51
CA LEU A 213 -9.80 6.12 -31.52
C LEU A 213 -9.28 5.76 -30.13
N MET A 214 -9.85 6.32 -29.08
CA MET A 214 -9.45 6.10 -27.68
C MET A 214 -10.46 5.22 -26.92
N ASN A 215 -11.58 4.86 -27.53
CA ASN A 215 -12.65 4.08 -26.90
C ASN A 215 -12.88 2.75 -27.62
N LEU A 216 -13.49 1.81 -26.91
CA LEU A 216 -14.04 0.57 -27.48
C LEU A 216 -15.23 0.90 -28.42
N ALA A 217 -15.74 -0.11 -29.10
CA ALA A 217 -16.85 0.05 -30.03
C ALA A 217 -18.15 0.58 -29.39
N ASP A 218 -18.27 0.47 -28.05
CA ASP A 218 -19.39 1.03 -27.30
C ASP A 218 -19.32 2.56 -27.15
N GLY A 219 -18.20 3.19 -27.52
CA GLY A 219 -17.98 4.64 -27.43
C GLY A 219 -17.85 5.19 -26.03
N MET A 220 -17.84 4.34 -25.00
CA MET A 220 -17.91 4.71 -23.58
C MET A 220 -16.67 4.27 -22.81
N HIS A 221 -16.21 3.04 -23.00
CA HIS A 221 -15.07 2.50 -22.29
C HIS A 221 -13.77 2.77 -23.05
N PRO A 222 -12.72 3.23 -22.38
CA PRO A 222 -11.41 3.41 -23.03
C PRO A 222 -10.86 2.09 -23.57
N ASN A 223 -10.31 2.11 -24.78
CA ASN A 223 -9.47 1.02 -25.30
C ASN A 223 -8.05 1.11 -24.73
N GLN A 224 -7.14 0.25 -25.16
CA GLN A 224 -5.75 0.23 -24.71
C GLN A 224 -5.05 1.59 -24.87
N ALA A 225 -5.27 2.29 -25.99
CA ALA A 225 -4.70 3.62 -26.23
C ALA A 225 -5.26 4.67 -25.26
N GLY A 226 -6.58 4.63 -25.03
CA GLY A 226 -7.27 5.49 -24.06
C GLY A 226 -6.79 5.26 -22.63
N VAL A 227 -6.68 4.01 -22.20
CA VAL A 227 -6.16 3.68 -20.87
C VAL A 227 -4.74 4.18 -20.68
N ARG A 228 -3.86 3.96 -21.67
CA ARG A 228 -2.49 4.47 -21.63
C ARG A 228 -2.44 5.97 -21.55
N HIS A 229 -3.28 6.68 -22.31
CA HIS A 229 -3.40 8.14 -22.28
C HIS A 229 -3.78 8.64 -20.88
N ILE A 230 -4.81 8.03 -20.26
CA ILE A 230 -5.23 8.35 -18.90
C ILE A 230 -4.08 8.13 -17.91
N ALA A 231 -3.40 6.99 -17.99
CA ALA A 231 -2.31 6.65 -17.08
C ALA A 231 -1.16 7.66 -17.17
N VAL A 232 -0.73 8.04 -18.38
CA VAL A 232 0.29 9.08 -18.60
C VAL A 232 -0.11 10.40 -17.95
N LYS A 233 -1.34 10.85 -18.15
CA LYS A 233 -1.83 12.12 -17.59
C LYS A 233 -1.95 12.09 -16.06
N MET A 234 -2.34 10.96 -15.47
CA MET A 234 -2.49 10.81 -14.03
C MET A 234 -1.17 10.57 -13.31
N LEU A 235 -0.15 10.03 -13.97
CA LEU A 235 1.11 9.60 -13.37
C LEU A 235 1.75 10.67 -12.47
N PRO A 236 1.86 11.97 -12.85
CA PRO A 236 2.45 12.98 -11.97
C PRO A 236 1.68 13.17 -10.65
N LYS A 237 0.34 13.09 -10.68
CA LYS A 237 -0.50 13.20 -9.49
C LYS A 237 -0.37 11.98 -8.59
N VAL A 238 -0.26 10.79 -9.17
CA VAL A 238 -0.05 9.54 -8.44
C VAL A 238 1.32 9.53 -7.77
N LYS A 239 2.37 9.96 -8.46
CA LYS A 239 3.72 10.11 -7.88
C LYS A 239 3.71 11.06 -6.69
N ALA A 240 3.05 12.21 -6.81
CA ALA A 240 2.90 13.17 -5.71
C ALA A 240 2.08 12.61 -4.54
N LEU A 241 1.09 11.74 -4.79
CA LEU A 241 0.34 11.04 -3.75
C LEU A 241 1.24 10.07 -2.97
N LEU A 242 2.01 9.23 -3.68
CA LEU A 242 2.89 8.23 -3.09
C LEU A 242 4.05 8.86 -2.30
N ALA A 243 4.60 9.99 -2.76
CA ALA A 243 5.70 10.68 -2.09
C ALA A 243 5.36 11.19 -0.68
N LYS A 244 4.07 11.38 -0.35
CA LYS A 244 3.62 11.77 1.00
C LYS A 244 3.85 10.69 2.05
N LYS A 245 3.97 9.42 1.65
CA LYS A 245 4.14 8.26 2.55
C LYS A 245 5.60 7.88 2.77
N THR A 246 6.51 8.44 2.00
CA THR A 246 7.96 8.17 2.09
C THR A 246 8.70 9.18 2.96
N GLN A 247 8.01 10.20 3.46
CA GLN A 247 8.50 11.18 4.44
C GLN A 247 8.02 10.84 5.85
#